data_5813ff0919a9523987cdf56df0dd8535
#
_entry.id   5813ff0919a9523987cdf56df0dd8535
#
_cell.length_a   1.000
_cell.length_b   1.000
_cell.length_c   1.000
_cell.angle_alpha   90.00
_cell.angle_beta   90.00
_cell.angle_gamma   90.00
#
_symmetry.space_group_name_H-M   'P 1'
#
loop_
_entity.id
_entity.type
_entity.pdbx_description
1 polymer ?
#
loop_
_entity_poly.entity_id
_entity_poly.type
_entity_poly.pdbx_seq_one_letter_code
_entity_poly.pdbx_strand_id
1 'polypeptide(L)'
;MEERKFEIGDIVQHFKRETVSEERLQDDPNVYLYEIIGTSRHTETKEELMIYKPLYETDCVDGVDYAARPLDMFMSEVDHEKYPDIKQKYRFELFNKEMEE
;
A
#
# COMPACT_ATOMS: atom_id res chain seq x y z
N MET A 1 -23.94 1.76 -0.07
CA MET A 1 -22.59 2.10 -0.43
C MET A 1 -21.60 1.16 0.24
N GLU A 2 -20.67 0.65 -0.53
CA GLU A 2 -19.74 -0.32 0.00
C GLU A 2 -18.50 0.35 0.51
N GLU A 3 -18.03 -0.10 1.65
CA GLU A 3 -16.75 0.32 2.17
C GLU A 3 -15.67 -0.58 1.62
N ARG A 4 -14.57 0.05 1.20
CA ARG A 4 -13.40 -0.73 0.84
C ARG A 4 -12.82 -1.33 2.11
N LYS A 5 -12.43 -2.58 2.03
CA LYS A 5 -11.87 -3.28 3.16
C LYS A 5 -10.77 -4.19 2.69
N PHE A 6 -9.68 -4.21 3.45
CA PHE A 6 -8.61 -5.17 3.22
C PHE A 6 -8.61 -6.17 4.35
N GLU A 7 -8.22 -7.40 4.04
CA GLU A 7 -8.14 -8.46 5.02
C GLU A 7 -6.70 -8.79 5.30
N ILE A 8 -6.46 -9.36 6.47
CA ILE A 8 -5.11 -9.78 6.84
C ILE A 8 -4.60 -10.75 5.78
N GLY A 9 -3.40 -10.48 5.29
CA GLY A 9 -2.79 -11.28 4.25
C GLY A 9 -3.01 -10.78 2.84
N ASP A 10 -3.90 -9.80 2.66
CA ASP A 10 -4.07 -9.21 1.33
C ASP A 10 -2.79 -8.53 0.90
N ILE A 11 -2.53 -8.61 -0.41
CA ILE A 11 -1.41 -7.90 -1.01
C ILE A 11 -1.98 -6.67 -1.70
N VAL A 12 -1.40 -5.52 -1.40
CA VAL A 12 -1.85 -4.26 -1.99
C VAL A 12 -0.68 -3.59 -2.68
N GLN A 13 -1.00 -2.72 -3.65
CA GLN A 13 0.02 -1.95 -4.35
C GLN A 13 -0.19 -0.47 -4.11
N HIS A 14 0.92 0.22 -3.89
CA HIS A 14 0.93 1.68 -3.80
C HIS A 14 0.87 2.26 -5.20
N PHE A 15 0.20 3.40 -5.38
CA PHE A 15 0.02 3.97 -6.70
C PHE A 15 1.34 4.29 -7.40
N LYS A 16 2.40 4.53 -6.64
CA LYS A 16 3.69 4.85 -7.25
C LYS A 16 4.29 3.69 -8.03
N ARG A 17 3.74 2.48 -7.84
CA ARG A 17 4.18 1.35 -8.66
C ARG A 17 3.97 1.65 -10.15
N GLU A 18 2.96 2.46 -10.49
CA GLU A 18 2.73 2.84 -11.88
C GLU A 18 3.86 3.68 -12.46
N THR A 19 4.66 4.32 -11.61
CA THR A 19 5.75 5.17 -12.08
C THR A 19 7.06 4.43 -12.22
N VAL A 20 7.09 3.15 -11.88
CA VAL A 20 8.31 2.37 -11.88
C VAL A 20 8.60 1.87 -13.29
N SER A 21 9.87 1.92 -13.70
CA SER A 21 10.25 1.47 -15.03
C SER A 21 10.13 -0.05 -15.14
N GLU A 22 10.02 -0.52 -16.36
CA GLU A 22 9.97 -1.97 -16.59
C GLU A 22 11.23 -2.66 -16.10
N GLU A 23 12.36 -2.01 -16.26
CA GLU A 23 13.62 -2.54 -15.76
C GLU A 23 13.58 -2.79 -14.27
N ARG A 24 13.09 -1.79 -13.54
CA ARG A 24 13.01 -1.92 -12.08
C ARG A 24 12.03 -3.02 -11.68
N LEU A 25 10.93 -3.14 -12.42
CA LEU A 25 9.96 -4.19 -12.12
C LEU A 25 10.52 -5.57 -12.38
N GLN A 26 11.40 -5.69 -13.38
CA GLN A 26 12.05 -6.97 -13.62
C GLN A 26 13.05 -7.32 -12.54
N ASP A 27 13.79 -6.32 -12.06
CA ASP A 27 14.77 -6.53 -11.02
C ASP A 27 14.12 -6.78 -9.67
N ASP A 28 13.00 -6.11 -9.43
CA ASP A 28 12.33 -6.16 -8.13
C ASP A 28 10.83 -6.18 -8.38
N PRO A 29 10.29 -7.36 -8.71
CA PRO A 29 8.86 -7.43 -9.05
C PRO A 29 7.92 -7.10 -7.92
N ASN A 30 8.42 -7.03 -6.69
CA ASN A 30 7.59 -6.71 -5.53
C ASN A 30 7.66 -5.25 -5.12
N VAL A 31 8.33 -4.41 -5.92
CA VAL A 31 8.46 -3.00 -5.53
C VAL A 31 7.08 -2.36 -5.37
N TYR A 32 6.90 -1.63 -4.27
CA TYR A 32 5.64 -0.98 -3.90
C TYR A 32 4.49 -1.95 -3.67
N LEU A 33 4.80 -3.22 -3.36
CA LEU A 33 3.80 -4.17 -2.90
C LEU A 33 3.93 -4.35 -1.39
N TYR A 34 2.80 -4.53 -0.74
CA TYR A 34 2.74 -4.63 0.72
C TYR A 34 1.73 -5.69 1.12
N GLU A 35 2.00 -6.32 2.23
CA GLU A 35 1.06 -7.29 2.81
C GLU A 35 0.34 -6.65 3.99
N ILE A 36 -0.97 -6.80 4.03
CA ILE A 36 -1.77 -6.27 5.13
C ILE A 36 -1.58 -7.17 6.35
N ILE A 37 -1.13 -6.57 7.44
CA ILE A 37 -0.95 -7.29 8.70
C ILE A 37 -2.19 -7.15 9.57
N GLY A 38 -2.84 -5.98 9.55
CA GLY A 38 -4.03 -5.75 10.33
C GLY A 38 -4.16 -4.29 10.70
N THR A 39 -5.12 -4.01 11.57
CA THR A 39 -5.29 -2.65 12.07
C THR A 39 -4.95 -2.62 13.55
N SER A 40 -4.64 -1.44 14.03
CA SER A 40 -4.36 -1.25 15.44
C SER A 40 -4.83 0.14 15.85
N ARG A 41 -4.81 0.40 17.16
CA ARG A 41 -5.21 1.70 17.70
C ARG A 41 -4.01 2.35 18.37
N HIS A 42 -3.75 3.58 17.97
CA HIS A 42 -2.71 4.36 18.66
C HIS A 42 -3.21 4.62 20.08
N THR A 43 -2.44 4.16 21.06
CA THR A 43 -2.95 4.20 22.43
C THR A 43 -3.09 5.61 22.98
N GLU A 44 -2.34 6.56 22.41
CA GLU A 44 -2.38 7.93 22.89
C GLU A 44 -3.42 8.76 22.18
N THR A 45 -3.41 8.72 20.86
CA THR A 45 -4.32 9.55 20.07
C THR A 45 -5.64 8.87 19.80
N LYS A 46 -5.72 7.55 20.01
CA LYS A 46 -6.90 6.75 19.71
C LYS A 46 -7.16 6.64 18.21
N GLU A 47 -6.21 7.03 17.41
CA GLU A 47 -6.31 6.96 15.98
C GLU A 47 -6.18 5.50 15.51
N GLU A 48 -6.94 5.14 14.51
CA GLU A 48 -6.84 3.79 13.94
C GLU A 48 -5.75 3.76 12.89
N LEU A 49 -4.92 2.73 12.94
CA LEU A 49 -3.76 2.61 12.06
C LEU A 49 -3.85 1.34 11.26
N MET A 50 -3.40 1.40 10.01
CA MET A 50 -3.18 0.21 9.20
C MET A 50 -1.73 -0.23 9.38
N ILE A 51 -1.55 -1.50 9.73
CA ILE A 51 -0.23 -2.10 9.88
C ILE A 51 0.02 -2.95 8.64
N TYR A 52 1.16 -2.74 7.99
CA TYR A 52 1.44 -3.44 6.75
C TYR A 52 2.94 -3.67 6.63
N LYS A 53 3.30 -4.62 5.78
CA LYS A 53 4.68 -5.04 5.64
C LYS A 53 5.11 -4.87 4.18
N PRO A 54 6.14 -4.07 3.90
CA PRO A 54 6.66 -4.01 2.53
C PRO A 54 7.20 -5.37 2.10
N LEU A 55 6.94 -5.71 0.85
CA LEU A 55 7.44 -6.96 0.27
C LEU A 55 8.68 -6.71 -0.57
N TYR A 56 9.30 -5.55 -0.41
CA TYR A 56 10.52 -5.18 -1.11
C TYR A 56 11.39 -4.42 -0.12
N GLU A 57 12.66 -4.25 -0.47
CA GLU A 57 13.58 -3.53 0.40
C GLU A 57 13.28 -2.04 0.34
N THR A 58 13.06 -1.46 1.50
CA THR A 58 12.77 -0.03 1.63
C THR A 58 13.16 0.41 3.02
N ASP A 59 13.62 1.65 3.15
CA ASP A 59 14.05 2.14 4.44
C ASP A 59 12.89 2.59 5.33
N CYS A 60 11.65 2.50 4.85
CA CYS A 60 10.53 2.90 5.68
C CYS A 60 10.32 1.96 6.87
N VAL A 61 10.90 0.76 6.81
CA VAL A 61 10.86 -0.18 7.94
C VAL A 61 12.26 -0.52 8.45
N ASP A 62 13.22 0.37 8.19
CA ASP A 62 14.59 0.13 8.63
C ASP A 62 14.62 0.01 10.14
N GLY A 63 15.06 -1.14 10.63
CA GLY A 63 15.16 -1.37 12.07
C GLY A 63 13.88 -1.81 12.75
N VAL A 64 12.78 -1.97 12.00
CA VAL A 64 11.51 -2.43 12.58
C VAL A 64 10.91 -3.48 11.66
N ASP A 65 9.83 -4.10 12.11
CA ASP A 65 9.22 -5.19 11.37
C ASP A 65 8.15 -4.73 10.41
N TYR A 66 7.36 -3.73 10.81
CA TYR A 66 6.18 -3.35 10.05
C TYR A 66 6.09 -1.83 9.93
N ALA A 67 5.36 -1.38 8.94
CA ALA A 67 5.01 0.02 8.78
C ALA A 67 3.61 0.27 9.31
N ALA A 68 3.33 1.51 9.69
CA ALA A 68 2.01 1.91 10.16
C ALA A 68 1.66 3.25 9.53
N ARG A 69 0.38 3.41 9.22
CA ARG A 69 -0.11 4.65 8.62
C ARG A 69 -1.52 4.88 9.11
N PRO A 70 -1.93 6.12 9.38
CA PRO A 70 -3.32 6.34 9.76
C PRO A 70 -4.26 5.72 8.73
N LEU A 71 -5.29 5.04 9.23
CA LEU A 71 -6.17 4.29 8.36
C LEU A 71 -6.81 5.19 7.30
N ASP A 72 -7.25 6.38 7.70
CA ASP A 72 -7.85 7.30 6.75
C ASP A 72 -6.91 7.63 5.61
N MET A 73 -5.64 7.84 5.93
CA MET A 73 -4.65 8.15 4.91
C MET A 73 -4.38 6.94 4.03
N PHE A 74 -4.29 5.76 4.65
CA PHE A 74 -4.05 4.54 3.90
C PHE A 74 -5.16 4.28 2.88
N MET A 75 -6.39 4.59 3.25
CA MET A 75 -7.55 4.33 2.40
C MET A 75 -7.90 5.49 1.47
N SER A 76 -7.14 6.58 1.52
CA SER A 76 -7.48 7.79 0.77
C SER A 76 -7.23 7.61 -0.72
N GLU A 77 -7.81 8.54 -1.48
CA GLU A 77 -7.61 8.56 -2.92
C GLU A 77 -6.28 9.20 -3.28
N VAL A 78 -5.78 8.83 -4.44
CA VAL A 78 -4.60 9.49 -5.00
C VAL A 78 -4.95 10.94 -5.28
N ASP A 79 -3.99 11.84 -5.00
CA ASP A 79 -4.15 13.25 -5.35
C ASP A 79 -3.87 13.40 -6.84
N HIS A 80 -4.94 13.33 -7.64
CA HIS A 80 -4.78 13.34 -9.09
C HIS A 80 -4.44 14.72 -9.63
N GLU A 81 -4.52 15.75 -8.80
CA GLU A 81 -3.99 17.06 -9.21
C GLU A 81 -2.48 17.04 -9.22
N LYS A 82 -1.90 16.37 -8.22
CA LYS A 82 -0.45 16.26 -8.13
C LYS A 82 0.08 15.17 -9.05
N TYR A 83 -0.71 14.11 -9.24
CA TYR A 83 -0.30 12.96 -10.03
C TYR A 83 -1.34 12.67 -11.10
N PRO A 84 -1.44 13.53 -12.12
CA PRO A 84 -2.54 13.41 -13.09
C PRO A 84 -2.46 12.18 -13.99
N ASP A 85 -1.28 11.58 -14.11
CA ASP A 85 -1.10 10.42 -14.99
C ASP A 85 -1.36 9.09 -14.29
N ILE A 86 -1.58 9.10 -12.98
CA ILE A 86 -1.82 7.87 -12.24
C ILE A 86 -3.24 7.39 -12.53
N LYS A 87 -3.35 6.11 -12.88
CA LYS A 87 -4.64 5.52 -13.19
C LYS A 87 -5.32 4.96 -11.96
N GLN A 88 -4.55 4.54 -10.97
CA GLN A 88 -5.09 3.98 -9.74
C GLN A 88 -5.88 5.06 -9.02
N LYS A 89 -7.08 4.72 -8.54
CA LYS A 89 -7.92 5.70 -7.88
C LYS A 89 -7.48 5.94 -6.44
N TYR A 90 -7.17 4.88 -5.74
CA TYR A 90 -6.83 4.97 -4.32
C TYR A 90 -5.34 4.80 -4.12
N ARG A 91 -4.85 5.34 -3.01
CA ARG A 91 -3.43 5.28 -2.69
C ARG A 91 -2.92 3.84 -2.66
N PHE A 92 -3.73 2.93 -2.11
CA PHE A 92 -3.43 1.50 -2.09
C PHE A 92 -4.63 0.76 -2.63
N GLU A 93 -4.39 -0.21 -3.50
CA GLU A 93 -5.44 -1.05 -4.06
C GLU A 93 -4.96 -2.49 -4.07
N LEU A 94 -5.89 -3.41 -4.08
CA LEU A 94 -5.54 -4.82 -4.11
C LEU A 94 -4.68 -5.14 -5.34
N PHE A 95 -3.62 -5.87 -5.10
CA PHE A 95 -2.79 -6.38 -6.17
C PHE A 95 -3.29 -7.79 -6.49
N ASN A 96 -3.84 -7.97 -7.67
CA ASN A 96 -4.43 -9.24 -8.05
C ASN A 96 -3.55 -9.93 -9.06
N LYS A 97 -2.60 -10.70 -8.53
CA LYS A 97 -1.65 -11.38 -9.37
C LYS A 97 -2.31 -12.40 -10.27
N GLU A 98 -3.42 -12.95 -9.83
CA GLU A 98 -4.11 -14.00 -10.58
C GLU A 98 -4.71 -13.47 -11.86
N MET A 99 -5.01 -12.18 -11.90
CA MET A 99 -5.58 -11.59 -13.10
C MET A 99 -4.58 -11.52 -14.24
N GLU A 100 -3.33 -11.76 -13.95
CA GLU A 100 -2.30 -11.68 -14.98
C GLU A 100 -2.18 -12.94 -15.79
N GLU A 101 -2.84 -13.99 -15.42
CA GLU A 101 -2.76 -15.25 -16.15
C GLU A 101 -3.62 -15.31 -17.37
#